data_9de984647d3362a0b987789d2f8da353
#
_entry.id   9de984647d3362a0b987789d2f8da353
#
_cell.length_a   1.000
_cell.length_b   1.000
_cell.length_c   1.000
_cell.angle_alpha   90.00
_cell.angle_beta   90.00
_cell.angle_gamma   90.00
#
_symmetry.space_group_name_H-M   'P 1'
#
loop_
_entity.id
_entity.type
_entity.pdbx_description
1 polymer ?
#
loop_
_entity_poly.entity_id
_entity_poly.type
_entity_poly.pdbx_seq_one_letter_code
_entity_poly.pdbx_strand_id
1 'polypeptide(L)'
;EHMCFNGTTHFPGKSLIQYLERIGVKFGENLNAYTSIDETVYNISNVPVNTPGAIDSCLLILHDWSNDLTLDPKEIDKERGVINEEWRTRMSAMQRFQEKMLPAMFAGTKYANCFPIGTMDVVMNFKPQTLRDYYEKWYRPDLQGIMVVGDVDVDATEALIKKMFADIPAQPNGAKREYYPVNDNKEPIILVARDKEQPYVQTFIFNKHETTPREEK
;
A
#
# COMPACT_ATOMS: atom_id res chain seq x y z
N GLU A 1 -4.89 2.60 -0.94
CA GLU A 1 -4.46 2.47 0.46
C GLU A 1 -5.40 3.21 1.40
N HIS A 2 -5.50 4.56 1.34
CA HIS A 2 -6.28 5.41 2.25
C HIS A 2 -7.75 4.99 2.40
N MET A 3 -8.37 4.52 1.31
CA MET A 3 -9.79 4.14 1.34
C MET A 3 -10.10 2.94 2.23
N CYS A 4 -9.11 2.12 2.60
CA CYS A 4 -9.27 1.06 3.59
C CYS A 4 -9.67 1.56 4.97
N PHE A 5 -9.38 2.84 5.28
CA PHE A 5 -9.74 3.50 6.54
C PHE A 5 -11.02 4.35 6.44
N ASN A 6 -11.69 4.35 5.28
CA ASN A 6 -12.82 5.21 4.98
C ASN A 6 -14.14 4.47 4.74
N GLY A 7 -14.28 3.28 5.30
CA GLY A 7 -15.51 2.50 5.31
C GLY A 7 -15.43 1.19 4.56
N THR A 8 -15.92 0.18 5.23
CA THR A 8 -16.07 -1.18 4.73
C THR A 8 -17.49 -1.67 5.00
N THR A 9 -17.83 -2.85 4.52
CA THR A 9 -19.16 -3.44 4.72
C THR A 9 -19.51 -3.59 6.21
N HIS A 10 -18.59 -4.12 7.01
CA HIS A 10 -18.83 -4.35 8.44
C HIS A 10 -18.47 -3.14 9.31
N PHE A 11 -17.64 -2.24 8.81
CA PHE A 11 -17.18 -1.04 9.53
C PHE A 11 -17.46 0.22 8.70
N PRO A 12 -18.70 0.73 8.71
CA PRO A 12 -19.03 1.91 7.91
C PRO A 12 -18.32 3.17 8.40
N GLY A 13 -17.92 4.02 7.46
CA GLY A 13 -17.28 5.30 7.75
C GLY A 13 -15.98 5.16 8.53
N LYS A 14 -15.91 5.75 9.70
CA LYS A 14 -14.73 5.72 10.60
C LYS A 14 -14.86 4.69 11.74
N SER A 15 -15.88 3.84 11.73
CA SER A 15 -16.14 2.91 12.84
C SER A 15 -15.03 1.88 13.05
N LEU A 16 -14.27 1.53 12.00
CA LEU A 16 -13.08 0.69 12.09
C LEU A 16 -12.02 1.32 13.02
N ILE A 17 -11.66 2.57 12.77
CA ILE A 17 -10.67 3.30 13.57
C ILE A 17 -11.17 3.43 15.01
N GLN A 18 -12.43 3.83 15.19
CA GLN A 18 -13.05 3.97 16.53
C GLN A 18 -13.06 2.66 17.31
N TYR A 19 -13.32 1.54 16.63
CA TYR A 19 -13.27 0.22 17.26
C TYR A 19 -11.85 -0.11 17.74
N LEU A 20 -10.85 0.03 16.85
CA LEU A 20 -9.47 -0.28 17.15
C LEU A 20 -8.92 0.61 18.27
N GLU A 21 -9.19 1.90 18.24
CA GLU A 21 -8.78 2.83 19.31
C GLU A 21 -9.42 2.45 20.67
N ARG A 22 -10.67 2.04 20.66
CA ARG A 22 -11.36 1.57 21.89
C ARG A 22 -10.70 0.36 22.55
N ILE A 23 -10.09 -0.52 21.76
CA ILE A 23 -9.35 -1.68 22.28
C ILE A 23 -7.85 -1.38 22.51
N GLY A 24 -7.42 -0.14 22.32
CA GLY A 24 -6.05 0.32 22.59
C GLY A 24 -5.11 0.30 21.38
N VAL A 25 -5.60 -0.03 20.19
CA VAL A 25 -4.83 0.04 18.93
C VAL A 25 -4.93 1.46 18.36
N LYS A 26 -3.85 2.22 18.43
CA LYS A 26 -3.83 3.64 18.05
C LYS A 26 -3.58 3.84 16.56
N PHE A 27 -4.35 4.71 15.94
CA PHE A 27 -4.13 5.12 14.55
C PHE A 27 -2.78 5.83 14.39
N GLY A 28 -2.05 5.49 13.33
CA GLY A 28 -0.72 6.04 13.03
C GLY A 28 0.44 5.37 13.79
N GLU A 29 0.18 4.81 14.98
CA GLU A 29 1.19 4.10 15.77
C GLU A 29 1.08 2.57 15.57
N ASN A 30 -0.10 2.02 15.75
CA ASN A 30 -0.36 0.58 15.70
C ASN A 30 -1.21 0.15 14.50
N LEU A 31 -2.04 1.04 13.99
CA LEU A 31 -2.83 0.90 12.78
C LEU A 31 -2.22 1.79 11.71
N ASN A 32 -1.67 1.18 10.66
CA ASN A 32 -0.99 1.90 9.60
C ASN A 32 -1.03 1.11 8.28
N ALA A 33 -0.60 1.76 7.20
CA ALA A 33 -0.37 1.13 5.92
C ALA A 33 0.77 1.84 5.18
N TYR A 34 1.34 1.17 4.19
CA TYR A 34 2.24 1.80 3.23
C TYR A 34 2.05 1.21 1.84
N THR A 35 2.32 2.01 0.84
CA THR A 35 2.37 1.58 -0.56
C THR A 35 3.77 1.78 -1.11
N SER A 36 4.33 0.73 -1.68
CA SER A 36 5.55 0.77 -2.48
C SER A 36 5.23 0.61 -3.97
N ILE A 37 6.23 0.37 -4.80
CA ILE A 37 6.04 0.22 -6.24
C ILE A 37 5.22 -1.06 -6.57
N ASP A 38 5.44 -2.14 -5.82
CA ASP A 38 4.91 -3.48 -6.14
C ASP A 38 3.92 -4.03 -5.10
N GLU A 39 3.75 -3.36 -3.98
CA GLU A 39 2.90 -3.86 -2.90
C GLU A 39 2.25 -2.74 -2.11
N THR A 40 1.12 -3.06 -1.48
CA THR A 40 0.51 -2.28 -0.40
C THR A 40 0.38 -3.19 0.81
N VAL A 41 0.88 -2.74 1.95
CA VAL A 41 0.84 -3.49 3.21
C VAL A 41 0.00 -2.74 4.23
N TYR A 42 -0.91 -3.45 4.86
CA TYR A 42 -1.75 -2.97 5.96
C TYR A 42 -1.32 -3.66 7.25
N ASN A 43 -1.17 -2.91 8.30
CA ASN A 43 -0.66 -3.40 9.58
C ASN A 43 -1.59 -3.01 10.73
N ILE A 44 -1.94 -4.01 11.54
CA ILE A 44 -2.61 -3.84 12.83
C ILE A 44 -1.69 -4.49 13.87
N SER A 45 -1.14 -3.72 14.77
CA SER A 45 -0.24 -4.20 15.81
C SER A 45 -0.74 -3.88 17.21
N ASN A 46 -0.10 -4.47 18.21
CA ASN A 46 -0.43 -4.25 19.60
C ASN A 46 -1.90 -4.58 19.95
N VAL A 47 -2.45 -5.62 19.28
CA VAL A 47 -3.81 -6.11 19.54
C VAL A 47 -3.83 -6.82 20.89
N PRO A 48 -4.72 -6.43 21.82
CA PRO A 48 -4.80 -7.07 23.13
C PRO A 48 -5.42 -8.48 23.03
N VAL A 49 -4.59 -9.50 23.02
CA VAL A 49 -5.02 -10.92 22.88
C VAL A 49 -5.96 -11.39 23.98
N ASN A 50 -5.93 -10.75 25.16
CA ASN A 50 -6.81 -11.05 26.29
C ASN A 50 -8.20 -10.40 26.19
N THR A 51 -8.44 -9.53 25.20
CA THR A 51 -9.75 -8.92 24.97
C THR A 51 -10.59 -9.85 24.11
N PRO A 52 -11.74 -10.35 24.64
CA PRO A 52 -12.60 -11.26 23.87
C PRO A 52 -13.01 -10.66 22.54
N GLY A 53 -12.83 -11.42 21.44
CA GLY A 53 -13.21 -11.03 20.09
C GLY A 53 -12.28 -10.01 19.41
N ALA A 54 -11.18 -9.58 20.04
CA ALA A 54 -10.26 -8.62 19.43
C ALA A 54 -9.57 -9.21 18.19
N ILE A 55 -9.10 -10.46 18.27
CA ILE A 55 -8.46 -11.14 17.14
C ILE A 55 -9.47 -11.35 15.99
N ASP A 56 -10.68 -11.87 16.32
CA ASP A 56 -11.75 -12.07 15.34
C ASP A 56 -12.10 -10.77 14.60
N SER A 57 -12.23 -9.68 15.34
CA SER A 57 -12.53 -8.36 14.74
C SER A 57 -11.38 -7.82 13.89
N CYS A 58 -10.14 -8.02 14.32
CA CYS A 58 -8.99 -7.63 13.50
C CYS A 58 -8.90 -8.46 12.22
N LEU A 59 -9.17 -9.77 12.28
CA LEU A 59 -9.23 -10.62 11.09
C LEU A 59 -10.40 -10.22 10.17
N LEU A 60 -11.56 -9.83 10.74
CA LEU A 60 -12.68 -9.30 9.97
C LEU A 60 -12.31 -7.97 9.27
N ILE A 61 -11.53 -7.12 9.92
CA ILE A 61 -11.01 -5.90 9.29
C ILE A 61 -10.09 -6.24 8.11
N LEU A 62 -9.20 -7.23 8.27
CA LEU A 62 -8.35 -7.69 7.17
C LEU A 62 -9.16 -8.29 6.02
N HIS A 63 -10.22 -9.03 6.33
CA HIS A 63 -11.17 -9.55 5.35
C HIS A 63 -11.83 -8.41 4.56
N ASP A 64 -12.36 -7.42 5.26
CA ASP A 64 -13.02 -6.27 4.64
C ASP A 64 -12.06 -5.47 3.76
N TRP A 65 -10.81 -5.30 4.18
CA TRP A 65 -9.79 -4.64 3.34
C TRP A 65 -9.50 -5.43 2.07
N SER A 66 -9.59 -6.75 2.16
CA SER A 66 -9.31 -7.65 1.05
C SER A 66 -10.40 -7.67 -0.02
N ASN A 67 -11.70 -7.52 0.36
CA ASN A 67 -12.82 -7.69 -0.58
C ASN A 67 -14.00 -6.73 -0.39
N ASP A 68 -14.15 -6.05 0.74
CA ASP A 68 -15.41 -5.40 1.13
C ASP A 68 -15.31 -3.89 1.38
N LEU A 69 -14.42 -3.19 0.65
CA LEU A 69 -14.36 -1.74 0.69
C LEU A 69 -15.60 -1.10 0.06
N THR A 70 -16.19 -0.13 0.75
CA THR A 70 -17.36 0.59 0.21
C THR A 70 -17.01 1.55 -0.92
N LEU A 71 -15.79 2.12 -0.90
CA LEU A 71 -15.29 3.07 -1.91
C LEU A 71 -16.33 4.15 -2.25
N ASP A 72 -16.93 4.77 -1.22
CA ASP A 72 -17.93 5.82 -1.37
C ASP A 72 -17.34 6.99 -2.16
N PRO A 73 -17.99 7.43 -3.26
CA PRO A 73 -17.49 8.56 -4.06
C PRO A 73 -17.28 9.85 -3.26
N LYS A 74 -18.10 10.11 -2.25
CA LYS A 74 -17.95 11.29 -1.39
C LYS A 74 -16.72 11.21 -0.51
N GLU A 75 -16.41 10.00 0.00
CA GLU A 75 -15.20 9.79 0.79
C GLU A 75 -13.95 9.82 -0.11
N ILE A 76 -14.02 9.28 -1.32
CA ILE A 76 -12.95 9.40 -2.33
C ILE A 76 -12.66 10.87 -2.61
N ASP A 77 -13.68 11.71 -2.83
CA ASP A 77 -13.48 13.13 -3.13
C ASP A 77 -12.87 13.90 -1.95
N LYS A 78 -13.23 13.58 -0.72
CA LYS A 78 -12.59 14.14 0.48
C LYS A 78 -11.12 13.74 0.57
N GLU A 79 -10.82 12.48 0.26
CA GLU A 79 -9.47 11.92 0.39
C GLU A 79 -8.47 12.50 -0.61
N ARG A 80 -8.93 13.04 -1.76
CA ARG A 80 -8.07 13.78 -2.70
C ARG A 80 -7.31 14.93 -2.03
N GLY A 81 -8.00 15.69 -1.18
CA GLY A 81 -7.38 16.77 -0.41
C GLY A 81 -6.31 16.26 0.56
N VAL A 82 -6.55 15.12 1.21
CA VAL A 82 -5.60 14.49 2.13
C VAL A 82 -4.34 14.06 1.39
N ILE A 83 -4.47 13.37 0.25
CA ILE A 83 -3.33 12.98 -0.60
C ILE A 83 -2.55 14.20 -1.08
N ASN A 84 -3.24 15.26 -1.49
CA ASN A 84 -2.58 16.50 -1.92
C ASN A 84 -1.79 17.16 -0.78
N GLU A 85 -2.32 17.18 0.44
CA GLU A 85 -1.59 17.69 1.61
C GLU A 85 -0.40 16.79 1.97
N GLU A 86 -0.55 15.47 1.87
CA GLU A 86 0.57 14.55 2.05
C GLU A 86 1.68 14.81 1.04
N TRP A 87 1.35 14.93 -0.25
CA TRP A 87 2.30 15.31 -1.28
C TRP A 87 2.98 16.63 -0.96
N ARG A 88 2.22 17.65 -0.57
CA ARG A 88 2.74 18.97 -0.25
C ARG A 88 3.70 18.95 0.95
N THR A 89 3.36 18.21 2.00
CA THR A 89 4.19 18.13 3.22
C THR A 89 5.45 17.30 3.04
N ARG A 90 5.44 16.33 2.13
CA ARG A 90 6.63 15.54 1.77
C ARG A 90 7.56 16.26 0.81
N MET A 91 7.09 17.35 0.16
CA MET A 91 7.87 18.06 -0.84
C MET A 91 9.12 18.71 -0.23
N SER A 92 10.28 18.18 -0.61
CA SER A 92 11.61 18.60 -0.17
C SER A 92 12.57 18.59 -1.36
N ALA A 93 13.78 19.14 -1.17
CA ALA A 93 14.84 19.05 -2.18
C ALA A 93 15.13 17.59 -2.58
N MET A 94 15.14 16.66 -1.61
CA MET A 94 15.35 15.24 -1.87
C MET A 94 14.19 14.61 -2.65
N GLN A 95 12.95 14.95 -2.32
CA GLN A 95 11.78 14.48 -3.06
C GLN A 95 11.85 14.93 -4.54
N ARG A 96 12.11 16.22 -4.79
CA ARG A 96 12.26 16.75 -6.15
C ARG A 96 13.44 16.13 -6.91
N PHE A 97 14.49 15.74 -6.19
CA PHE A 97 15.58 14.95 -6.75
C PHE A 97 15.12 13.55 -7.16
N GLN A 98 14.42 12.83 -6.28
CA GLN A 98 13.91 11.49 -6.58
C GLN A 98 12.94 11.48 -7.78
N GLU A 99 12.08 12.49 -7.90
CA GLU A 99 11.17 12.65 -9.04
C GLU A 99 11.90 12.80 -10.38
N LYS A 100 13.12 13.33 -10.38
CA LYS A 100 13.98 13.40 -11.57
C LYS A 100 14.83 12.15 -11.75
N MET A 101 15.29 11.57 -10.68
CA MET A 101 16.21 10.42 -10.67
C MET A 101 15.51 9.13 -11.13
N LEU A 102 14.32 8.84 -10.59
CA LEU A 102 13.65 7.57 -10.85
C LEU A 102 13.30 7.38 -12.33
N PRO A 103 12.75 8.37 -13.08
CA PRO A 103 12.54 8.24 -14.51
C PRO A 103 13.82 8.00 -15.30
N ALA A 104 14.93 8.62 -14.91
CA ALA A 104 16.22 8.42 -15.56
C ALA A 104 16.81 7.03 -15.25
N MET A 105 16.75 6.60 -13.98
CA MET A 105 17.28 5.32 -13.53
C MET A 105 16.52 4.15 -14.15
N PHE A 106 15.21 4.26 -14.26
CA PHE A 106 14.31 3.20 -14.76
C PHE A 106 13.79 3.47 -16.17
N ALA A 107 14.51 4.30 -16.96
CA ALA A 107 14.12 4.62 -18.31
C ALA A 107 13.84 3.36 -19.16
N GLY A 108 12.76 3.39 -19.93
CA GLY A 108 12.32 2.26 -20.75
C GLY A 108 11.56 1.17 -20.01
N THR A 109 11.33 1.33 -18.71
CA THR A 109 10.49 0.43 -17.90
C THR A 109 9.25 1.14 -17.38
N LYS A 110 8.25 0.36 -16.93
CA LYS A 110 7.07 0.91 -16.27
C LYS A 110 7.42 1.64 -14.96
N TYR A 111 8.45 1.21 -14.26
CA TYR A 111 8.90 1.79 -12.98
C TYR A 111 9.31 3.26 -13.09
N ALA A 112 9.70 3.73 -14.27
CA ALA A 112 10.02 5.14 -14.53
C ALA A 112 8.90 6.11 -14.14
N ASN A 113 7.63 5.65 -14.16
CA ASN A 113 6.44 6.47 -13.92
C ASN A 113 5.56 5.90 -12.78
N CYS A 114 6.08 5.01 -11.95
CA CYS A 114 5.34 4.37 -10.86
C CYS A 114 5.68 4.98 -9.49
N PHE A 115 5.63 6.30 -9.34
CA PHE A 115 5.80 6.93 -8.03
C PHE A 115 4.54 6.65 -7.18
N PRO A 116 4.64 6.04 -5.97
CA PRO A 116 3.47 5.55 -5.22
C PRO A 116 2.40 6.59 -4.94
N ILE A 117 2.79 7.84 -4.64
CA ILE A 117 1.83 8.92 -4.39
C ILE A 117 1.10 9.38 -5.68
N GLY A 118 1.64 9.03 -6.84
CA GLY A 118 1.11 9.45 -8.14
C GLY A 118 1.36 10.92 -8.47
N THR A 119 0.64 11.41 -9.46
CA THR A 119 0.66 12.83 -9.84
C THR A 119 -0.61 13.51 -9.36
N MET A 120 -0.49 14.76 -8.89
CA MET A 120 -1.65 15.49 -8.37
C MET A 120 -2.72 15.76 -9.43
N ASP A 121 -2.34 15.88 -10.69
CA ASP A 121 -3.32 15.98 -11.79
C ASP A 121 -4.21 14.73 -11.86
N VAL A 122 -3.63 13.54 -11.77
CA VAL A 122 -4.40 12.29 -11.71
C VAL A 122 -5.22 12.21 -10.43
N VAL A 123 -4.60 12.46 -9.25
CA VAL A 123 -5.27 12.38 -7.95
C VAL A 123 -6.52 13.26 -7.90
N MET A 124 -6.43 14.47 -8.42
CA MET A 124 -7.53 15.43 -8.37
C MET A 124 -8.64 15.15 -9.39
N ASN A 125 -8.35 14.42 -10.48
CA ASN A 125 -9.26 14.31 -11.62
C ASN A 125 -9.71 12.88 -11.97
N PHE A 126 -9.15 11.80 -11.38
CA PHE A 126 -9.60 10.45 -11.68
C PHE A 126 -11.07 10.23 -11.28
N LYS A 127 -11.78 9.39 -12.04
CA LYS A 127 -13.17 9.04 -11.73
C LYS A 127 -13.20 7.99 -10.62
N PRO A 128 -14.12 8.06 -9.64
CA PRO A 128 -14.27 7.04 -8.59
C PRO A 128 -14.32 5.60 -9.12
N GLN A 129 -14.90 5.39 -10.30
CA GLN A 129 -14.95 4.07 -10.93
C GLN A 129 -13.57 3.51 -11.24
N THR A 130 -12.61 4.34 -11.63
CA THR A 130 -11.22 3.91 -11.87
C THR A 130 -10.58 3.27 -10.63
N LEU A 131 -10.91 3.80 -9.43
CA LEU A 131 -10.43 3.23 -8.18
C LEU A 131 -11.11 1.89 -7.86
N ARG A 132 -12.42 1.77 -8.14
CA ARG A 132 -13.14 0.50 -8.01
C ARG A 132 -12.57 -0.57 -8.94
N ASP A 133 -12.39 -0.22 -10.23
CA ASP A 133 -11.82 -1.12 -11.23
C ASP A 133 -10.42 -1.61 -10.83
N TYR A 134 -9.62 -0.71 -10.21
CA TYR A 134 -8.31 -1.07 -9.67
C TYR A 134 -8.42 -2.06 -8.50
N TYR A 135 -9.32 -1.78 -7.55
CA TYR A 135 -9.54 -2.62 -6.38
C TYR A 135 -10.02 -4.01 -6.80
N GLU A 136 -11.05 -4.11 -7.62
CA GLU A 136 -11.58 -5.37 -8.15
C GLU A 136 -10.54 -6.17 -8.94
N LYS A 137 -9.66 -5.48 -9.67
CA LYS A 137 -8.63 -6.11 -10.49
C LYS A 137 -7.50 -6.70 -9.67
N TRP A 138 -7.05 -6.02 -8.61
CA TRP A 138 -5.80 -6.32 -7.93
C TRP A 138 -5.94 -6.86 -6.51
N TYR A 139 -7.04 -6.55 -5.81
CA TYR A 139 -7.31 -7.09 -4.47
C TYR A 139 -8.01 -8.44 -4.59
N ARG A 140 -7.22 -9.47 -4.85
CA ARG A 140 -7.68 -10.83 -5.08
C ARG A 140 -6.93 -11.82 -4.21
N PRO A 141 -7.55 -12.94 -3.79
CA PRO A 141 -6.93 -13.91 -2.89
C PRO A 141 -5.58 -14.46 -3.39
N ASP A 142 -5.42 -14.64 -4.72
CA ASP A 142 -4.18 -15.14 -5.33
C ASP A 142 -3.02 -14.12 -5.34
N LEU A 143 -3.29 -12.86 -4.99
CA LEU A 143 -2.31 -11.77 -4.88
C LEU A 143 -2.18 -11.22 -3.46
N GLN A 144 -2.78 -11.87 -2.47
CA GLN A 144 -2.79 -11.42 -1.08
C GLN A 144 -2.11 -12.44 -0.17
N GLY A 145 -1.49 -11.96 0.89
CA GLY A 145 -0.94 -12.75 1.96
C GLY A 145 -1.37 -12.20 3.31
N ILE A 146 -1.69 -13.08 4.25
CA ILE A 146 -2.02 -12.73 5.63
C ILE A 146 -0.90 -13.26 6.52
N MET A 147 -0.43 -12.41 7.42
CA MET A 147 0.60 -12.75 8.39
C MET A 147 0.10 -12.39 9.79
N VAL A 148 0.05 -13.36 10.68
CA VAL A 148 -0.33 -13.17 12.10
C VAL A 148 0.85 -13.60 12.95
N VAL A 149 1.29 -12.71 13.84
CA VAL A 149 2.42 -12.94 14.74
C VAL A 149 2.06 -12.47 16.15
N GLY A 150 2.23 -13.33 17.13
CA GLY A 150 1.96 -12.97 18.54
C GLY A 150 1.64 -14.19 19.41
N ASP A 151 1.12 -13.90 20.59
CA ASP A 151 0.67 -14.92 21.55
C ASP A 151 -0.74 -15.40 21.18
N VAL A 152 -0.80 -16.28 20.16
CA VAL A 152 -2.04 -16.83 19.60
C VAL A 152 -1.93 -18.34 19.45
N ASP A 153 -3.06 -19.03 19.55
CA ASP A 153 -3.15 -20.44 19.14
C ASP A 153 -3.08 -20.51 17.60
N VAL A 154 -2.01 -21.08 17.09
CA VAL A 154 -1.71 -21.11 15.65
C VAL A 154 -2.79 -21.88 14.88
N ASP A 155 -3.15 -23.09 15.37
CA ASP A 155 -4.10 -23.96 14.67
C ASP A 155 -5.51 -23.35 14.66
N ALA A 156 -5.93 -22.79 15.79
CA ALA A 156 -7.22 -22.10 15.89
C ALA A 156 -7.28 -20.84 15.02
N THR A 157 -6.19 -20.07 15.00
CA THR A 157 -6.10 -18.85 14.19
C THR A 157 -6.10 -19.18 12.70
N GLU A 158 -5.35 -20.20 12.27
CA GLU A 158 -5.35 -20.68 10.87
C GLU A 158 -6.73 -21.15 10.44
N ALA A 159 -7.42 -21.95 11.30
CA ALA A 159 -8.77 -22.42 11.03
C ALA A 159 -9.76 -21.25 10.90
N LEU A 160 -9.63 -20.23 11.75
CA LEU A 160 -10.46 -19.02 11.71
C LEU A 160 -10.23 -18.23 10.42
N ILE A 161 -8.98 -18.02 10.01
CA ILE A 161 -8.64 -17.36 8.75
C ILE A 161 -9.24 -18.12 7.57
N LYS A 162 -9.03 -19.44 7.48
CA LYS A 162 -9.59 -20.28 6.42
C LYS A 162 -11.11 -20.17 6.35
N LYS A 163 -11.78 -20.16 7.48
CA LYS A 163 -13.23 -20.03 7.55
C LYS A 163 -13.70 -18.63 7.11
N MET A 164 -13.06 -17.58 7.60
CA MET A 164 -13.47 -16.18 7.39
C MET A 164 -13.24 -15.73 5.95
N PHE A 165 -12.15 -16.15 5.33
CA PHE A 165 -11.79 -15.75 3.96
C PHE A 165 -12.27 -16.71 2.87
N ALA A 166 -13.02 -17.78 3.24
CA ALA A 166 -13.51 -18.78 2.30
C ALA A 166 -14.60 -18.25 1.33
N ASP A 167 -15.27 -17.18 1.68
CA ASP A 167 -16.33 -16.55 0.89
C ASP A 167 -15.79 -15.61 -0.20
N ILE A 168 -14.51 -15.21 -0.12
CA ILE A 168 -13.90 -14.33 -1.12
C ILE A 168 -13.71 -15.11 -2.43
N PRO A 169 -14.33 -14.68 -3.54
CA PRO A 169 -14.33 -15.46 -4.76
C PRO A 169 -12.94 -15.48 -5.42
N ALA A 170 -12.49 -16.67 -5.78
CA ALA A 170 -11.30 -16.82 -6.61
C ALA A 170 -11.54 -16.25 -8.01
N GLN A 171 -10.53 -15.63 -8.60
CA GLN A 171 -10.58 -15.10 -9.96
C GLN A 171 -9.56 -15.81 -10.88
N PRO A 172 -9.79 -17.06 -11.28
CA PRO A 172 -8.80 -17.88 -12.00
C PRO A 172 -8.35 -17.28 -13.35
N ASN A 173 -9.18 -16.43 -13.94
CA ASN A 173 -8.89 -15.69 -15.18
C ASN A 173 -8.52 -14.23 -14.93
N GLY A 174 -8.20 -13.87 -13.72
CA GLY A 174 -7.81 -12.50 -13.34
C GLY A 174 -6.53 -12.05 -14.06
N ALA A 175 -6.31 -10.74 -14.09
CA ALA A 175 -5.11 -10.18 -14.70
C ALA A 175 -3.85 -10.75 -14.04
N LYS A 176 -2.91 -11.21 -14.85
CA LYS A 176 -1.62 -11.71 -14.36
C LYS A 176 -0.76 -10.53 -13.92
N ARG A 177 -0.01 -10.72 -12.84
CA ARG A 177 1.04 -9.79 -12.46
C ARG A 177 2.16 -9.86 -13.49
N GLU A 178 2.47 -8.73 -14.11
CA GLU A 178 3.58 -8.62 -15.05
C GLU A 178 4.83 -8.16 -14.31
N TYR A 179 5.95 -8.79 -14.61
CA TYR A 179 7.27 -8.33 -14.16
C TYR A 179 7.93 -7.54 -15.27
N TYR A 180 8.38 -6.36 -14.93
CA TYR A 180 9.07 -5.48 -15.87
C TYR A 180 10.57 -5.57 -15.60
N PRO A 181 11.37 -6.14 -16.51
CA PRO A 181 12.81 -6.22 -16.31
C PRO A 181 13.41 -4.82 -16.27
N VAL A 182 14.32 -4.60 -15.35
CA VAL A 182 15.14 -3.39 -15.29
C VAL A 182 16.47 -3.71 -15.94
N ASN A 183 16.57 -3.43 -17.23
CA ASN A 183 17.78 -3.74 -17.99
C ASN A 183 18.95 -2.86 -17.57
N ASP A 184 20.16 -3.42 -17.67
CA ASP A 184 21.38 -2.65 -17.50
C ASP A 184 21.53 -1.60 -18.60
N ASN A 185 22.08 -0.47 -18.26
CA ASN A 185 22.46 0.56 -19.21
C ASN A 185 23.85 0.26 -19.80
N LYS A 186 24.02 0.48 -21.09
CA LYS A 186 25.32 0.30 -21.80
C LYS A 186 26.30 1.37 -21.42
N GLU A 187 25.83 2.59 -21.22
CA GLU A 187 26.61 3.76 -20.86
C GLU A 187 26.18 4.29 -19.50
N PRO A 188 27.07 4.90 -18.72
CA PRO A 188 26.71 5.50 -17.44
C PRO A 188 25.62 6.56 -17.61
N ILE A 189 24.60 6.53 -16.76
CA ILE A 189 23.59 7.57 -16.68
C ILE A 189 24.11 8.63 -15.70
N ILE A 190 24.32 9.83 -16.19
CA ILE A 190 24.77 10.96 -15.36
C ILE A 190 23.61 11.93 -15.20
N LEU A 191 23.17 12.12 -13.97
CA LEU A 191 22.12 13.08 -13.63
C LEU A 191 22.70 14.15 -12.70
N VAL A 192 22.60 15.41 -13.10
CA VAL A 192 22.96 16.56 -12.26
C VAL A 192 21.68 17.31 -11.92
N ALA A 193 21.30 17.30 -10.65
CA ALA A 193 20.15 18.04 -10.15
C ALA A 193 20.62 19.20 -9.25
N ARG A 194 19.96 20.35 -9.38
CA ARG A 194 20.18 21.52 -8.53
C ARG A 194 18.88 21.92 -7.87
N ASP A 195 18.96 22.24 -6.60
CA ASP A 195 17.82 22.74 -5.86
C ASP A 195 18.31 23.82 -4.87
N LYS A 196 17.57 24.92 -4.78
CA LYS A 196 17.93 26.05 -3.92
C LYS A 196 17.86 25.75 -2.42
N GLU A 197 17.09 24.71 -2.06
CA GLU A 197 16.91 24.28 -0.67
C GLU A 197 17.94 23.21 -0.28
N GLN A 198 18.78 22.75 -1.22
CA GLN A 198 19.83 21.78 -0.93
C GLN A 198 21.10 22.51 -0.45
N PRO A 199 21.46 22.42 0.84
CA PRO A 199 22.55 23.23 1.41
C PRO A 199 23.96 22.66 1.14
N TYR A 200 24.05 21.43 0.64
CA TYR A 200 25.34 20.76 0.39
C TYR A 200 25.28 19.90 -0.87
N VAL A 201 26.45 19.55 -1.39
CA VAL A 201 26.58 18.64 -2.53
C VAL A 201 26.52 17.20 -2.05
N GLN A 202 25.68 16.40 -2.70
CA GLN A 202 25.62 14.94 -2.52
C GLN A 202 25.91 14.27 -3.85
N THR A 203 26.68 13.19 -3.82
CA THR A 203 26.95 12.33 -4.97
C THR A 203 26.48 10.93 -4.63
N PHE A 204 25.64 10.35 -5.50
CA PHE A 204 25.15 8.98 -5.38
C PHE A 204 25.66 8.17 -6.56
N ILE A 205 26.09 6.95 -6.30
CA ILE A 205 26.44 5.97 -7.32
C ILE A 205 25.51 4.78 -7.12
N PHE A 206 24.75 4.46 -8.16
CA PHE A 206 23.81 3.33 -8.16
C PHE A 206 24.26 2.28 -9.17
N ASN A 207 24.43 1.06 -8.72
CA ASN A 207 24.64 -0.10 -9.57
C ASN A 207 23.34 -0.90 -9.61
N LYS A 208 22.74 -1.01 -10.77
CA LYS A 208 21.53 -1.82 -11.00
C LYS A 208 21.97 -3.26 -11.28
N HIS A 209 21.26 -4.22 -10.75
CA HIS A 209 21.42 -5.63 -11.06
C HIS A 209 20.10 -6.37 -10.85
N GLU A 210 19.95 -7.54 -11.41
CA GLU A 210 18.81 -8.40 -11.16
C GLU A 210 18.73 -8.79 -9.68
N THR A 211 17.49 -8.98 -9.21
CA THR A 211 17.27 -9.46 -7.84
C THR A 211 17.90 -10.84 -7.69
N THR A 212 18.85 -10.96 -6.78
CA THR A 212 19.41 -12.26 -6.41
C THR A 212 18.39 -13.00 -5.54
N PRO A 213 17.99 -14.24 -5.90
CA PRO A 213 17.14 -15.05 -5.05
C PRO A 213 17.77 -15.17 -3.65
N ARG A 214 16.97 -14.96 -2.61
CA ARG A 214 17.43 -15.30 -1.26
C ARG A 214 17.56 -16.82 -1.19
N GLU A 215 18.75 -17.32 -0.90
CA GLU A 215 18.92 -18.70 -0.53
C GLU A 215 18.13 -18.94 0.76
N GLU A 216 17.18 -19.87 0.73
CA GLU A 216 16.57 -20.38 1.93
C GLU A 216 17.68 -21.03 2.78
N LYS A 217 17.96 -20.46 3.92
CA LYS A 217 18.90 -21.02 4.90
C LYS A 217 18.16 -21.92 5.86
#